data_1dd4746d1220a884647fba5904a55223
#
_entry.id   1dd4746d1220a884647fba5904a55223
#
_cell.length_a   1.000
_cell.length_b   1.000
_cell.length_c   1.000
_cell.angle_alpha   90.00
_cell.angle_beta   90.00
_cell.angle_gamma   90.00
#
_symmetry.space_group_name_H-M   'P 1'
#
loop_
_entity.id
_entity.type
_entity.pdbx_description
1 polymer ?
#
loop_
_entity_poly.entity_id
_entity_poly.type
_entity_poly.pdbx_seq_one_letter_code
_entity_poly.pdbx_strand_id
1 'polypeptide(L)'
;MSRLAFALLLTTIPAALHAQNIPPATTVSPSSNPAVAPPTNAGKSPFTYTPMQMPNLPPGVLELLKLEGQFSESVSSGGGKAFSTWFADDGVTLNNGQPAVRGRSAIASIANWDPANYKLSWYAQGAQMGPSNDAGFTWGHYDATTIGKDGKSITTSGRYITFWKKVHGEWKVALDASANEPPPTNGMPTP
;
A
#
# COMPACT_ATOMS: atom_id res chain seq x y z
N MET A 1 -25.61 -33.53 -10.29
CA MET A 1 -24.16 -33.34 -10.33
C MET A 1 -23.86 -32.55 -11.58
N SER A 2 -23.83 -31.20 -11.47
CA SER A 2 -23.58 -30.32 -12.63
C SER A 2 -22.36 -29.45 -12.30
N ARG A 3 -21.28 -29.71 -13.02
CA ARG A 3 -20.03 -28.93 -12.94
C ARG A 3 -20.17 -27.67 -13.80
N LEU A 4 -20.36 -26.52 -13.19
CA LEU A 4 -20.21 -25.23 -13.90
C LEU A 4 -18.72 -24.88 -13.98
N ALA A 5 -18.19 -24.98 -15.20
CA ALA A 5 -16.89 -24.43 -15.54
C ALA A 5 -17.04 -22.92 -15.79
N PHE A 6 -16.39 -22.09 -14.99
CA PHE A 6 -16.26 -20.67 -15.24
C PHE A 6 -15.16 -20.45 -16.28
N ALA A 7 -15.57 -20.11 -17.50
CA ALA A 7 -14.67 -19.66 -18.57
C ALA A 7 -14.33 -18.18 -18.34
N LEU A 8 -13.06 -17.88 -18.19
CA LEU A 8 -12.49 -16.55 -18.09
C LEU A 8 -12.47 -15.95 -19.51
N LEU A 9 -13.41 -15.03 -19.83
CA LEU A 9 -13.38 -14.26 -21.08
C LEU A 9 -12.45 -13.04 -20.86
N LEU A 10 -11.27 -13.08 -21.49
CA LEU A 10 -10.42 -11.89 -21.67
C LEU A 10 -11.06 -11.02 -22.78
N THR A 11 -11.67 -9.92 -22.41
CA THR A 11 -12.04 -8.86 -23.37
C THR A 11 -10.94 -7.79 -23.37
N THR A 12 -10.22 -7.69 -24.46
CA THR A 12 -9.28 -6.60 -24.74
C THR A 12 -10.07 -5.35 -25.12
N ILE A 13 -9.96 -4.29 -24.31
CA ILE A 13 -10.52 -2.97 -24.63
C ILE A 13 -9.39 -2.15 -25.29
N PRO A 14 -9.59 -1.57 -26.48
CA PRO A 14 -8.58 -0.70 -27.08
C PRO A 14 -8.56 0.66 -26.34
N ALA A 15 -7.37 1.06 -25.89
CA ALA A 15 -7.13 2.39 -25.32
C ALA A 15 -7.17 3.45 -26.42
N ALA A 16 -8.16 4.35 -26.38
CA ALA A 16 -8.16 5.56 -27.19
C ALA A 16 -7.19 6.58 -26.58
N LEU A 17 -6.09 6.85 -27.28
CA LEU A 17 -5.14 7.93 -26.95
C LEU A 17 -5.82 9.28 -27.19
N HIS A 18 -6.07 10.02 -26.11
CA HIS A 18 -6.30 11.47 -26.20
C HIS A 18 -4.96 12.17 -26.01
N ALA A 19 -4.43 12.68 -27.12
CA ALA A 19 -3.25 13.56 -27.11
C ALA A 19 -3.64 14.91 -26.49
N GLN A 20 -3.11 15.21 -25.31
CA GLN A 20 -3.17 16.56 -24.74
C GLN A 20 -1.95 17.37 -25.22
N ASN A 21 -2.24 18.52 -25.83
CA ASN A 21 -1.28 19.51 -26.28
C ASN A 21 -0.51 20.08 -25.08
N ILE A 22 0.80 19.76 -25.00
CA ILE A 22 1.72 20.37 -24.04
C ILE A 22 2.47 21.49 -24.78
N PRO A 23 2.48 22.73 -24.26
CA PRO A 23 3.30 23.81 -24.85
C PRO A 23 4.80 23.53 -24.67
N PRO A 24 5.66 24.00 -25.60
CA PRO A 24 7.08 23.69 -25.56
C PRO A 24 7.80 24.33 -24.37
N ALA A 25 8.65 23.53 -23.72
CA ALA A 25 9.48 23.98 -22.62
C ALA A 25 10.53 24.98 -23.06
N THR A 26 10.63 26.08 -22.34
CA THR A 26 11.63 27.10 -22.50
C THR A 26 13.01 26.54 -22.09
N THR A 27 13.95 26.51 -23.04
CA THR A 27 15.34 26.12 -22.80
C THR A 27 16.05 27.18 -21.97
N VAL A 28 16.45 26.83 -20.74
CA VAL A 28 17.34 27.65 -19.91
C VAL A 28 18.77 27.16 -20.15
N SER A 29 19.65 28.02 -20.63
CA SER A 29 21.08 27.74 -20.85
C SER A 29 21.81 27.44 -19.53
N PRO A 30 22.76 26.49 -19.50
CA PRO A 30 23.52 26.19 -18.29
C PRO A 30 24.55 27.30 -18.02
N SER A 31 24.44 27.93 -16.84
CA SER A 31 25.45 28.81 -16.29
C SER A 31 26.70 28.01 -15.89
N SER A 32 27.84 28.38 -16.44
CA SER A 32 29.16 27.81 -16.13
C SER A 32 29.57 28.21 -14.70
N ASN A 33 29.63 27.26 -13.79
CA ASN A 33 30.27 27.38 -12.48
C ASN A 33 31.75 26.94 -12.60
N PRO A 34 32.72 27.70 -12.04
CA PRO A 34 34.12 27.31 -12.05
C PRO A 34 34.38 26.14 -11.11
N ALA A 35 35.22 25.21 -11.59
CA ALA A 35 35.63 24.01 -10.84
C ALA A 35 36.35 24.40 -9.55
N VAL A 36 35.77 24.00 -8.41
CA VAL A 36 36.42 24.05 -7.11
C VAL A 36 37.20 22.73 -6.92
N ALA A 37 38.52 22.84 -6.74
CA ALA A 37 39.41 21.72 -6.47
C ALA A 37 39.04 21.01 -5.14
N PRO A 38 39.19 19.67 -5.03
CA PRO A 38 38.83 18.96 -3.82
C PRO A 38 39.82 19.29 -2.68
N PRO A 39 39.34 19.54 -1.45
CA PRO A 39 40.22 19.69 -0.30
C PRO A 39 40.80 18.35 0.11
N THR A 40 42.12 18.23 0.00
CA THR A 40 42.92 17.18 0.67
C THR A 40 42.96 17.49 2.15
N ASN A 41 42.15 16.78 2.95
CA ASN A 41 42.43 16.64 4.38
C ASN A 41 41.90 15.29 4.89
N ALA A 42 42.82 14.36 5.05
CA ALA A 42 42.64 13.16 5.85
C ALA A 42 42.59 13.57 7.32
N GLY A 43 41.42 14.01 7.78
CA GLY A 43 41.15 14.30 9.20
C GLY A 43 39.92 13.51 9.61
N LYS A 44 40.06 12.68 10.65
CA LYS A 44 38.98 11.95 11.31
C LYS A 44 37.76 12.82 11.47
N SER A 45 36.70 12.57 10.70
CA SER A 45 35.38 13.13 10.96
C SER A 45 34.85 12.44 12.24
N PRO A 46 34.61 13.17 13.31
CA PRO A 46 33.78 12.61 14.35
C PRO A 46 32.37 12.54 13.81
N PHE A 47 31.94 11.36 13.37
CA PHE A 47 30.50 11.09 13.20
C PHE A 47 29.89 11.14 14.59
N THR A 48 29.47 12.34 14.99
CA THR A 48 28.57 12.49 16.11
C THR A 48 27.24 11.95 15.62
N TYR A 49 26.92 10.71 16.01
CA TYR A 49 25.55 10.20 15.93
C TYR A 49 24.69 11.12 16.79
N THR A 50 24.09 12.11 16.19
CA THR A 50 22.93 12.77 16.80
C THR A 50 21.87 11.69 16.84
N PRO A 51 21.35 11.27 18.01
CA PRO A 51 20.19 10.38 18.05
C PRO A 51 19.14 11.04 17.18
N MET A 52 18.69 10.37 16.11
CA MET A 52 17.55 10.84 15.36
C MET A 52 16.43 11.01 16.38
N GLN A 53 16.07 12.25 16.69
CA GLN A 53 14.85 12.52 17.42
C GLN A 53 13.75 11.89 16.56
N MET A 54 13.21 10.76 17.00
CA MET A 54 12.00 10.22 16.40
C MET A 54 10.99 11.38 16.39
N PRO A 55 10.40 11.74 15.23
CA PRO A 55 9.39 12.78 15.21
C PRO A 55 8.38 12.44 16.28
N ASN A 56 8.08 13.38 17.17
CA ASN A 56 7.09 13.18 18.24
C ASN A 56 5.71 13.11 17.57
N LEU A 57 5.35 11.90 17.10
CA LEU A 57 4.09 11.68 16.44
C LEU A 57 2.95 11.86 17.46
N PRO A 58 1.86 12.53 17.07
CA PRO A 58 0.67 12.62 17.92
C PRO A 58 0.20 11.23 18.38
N PRO A 59 -0.25 11.07 19.64
CA PRO A 59 -0.65 9.76 20.17
C PRO A 59 -1.66 9.01 19.30
N GLY A 60 -2.64 9.71 18.70
CA GLY A 60 -3.61 9.10 17.80
C GLY A 60 -3.01 8.58 16.50
N VAL A 61 -1.97 9.25 15.96
CA VAL A 61 -1.23 8.76 14.79
C VAL A 61 -0.47 7.48 15.14
N LEU A 62 0.19 7.45 16.30
CA LEU A 62 0.88 6.24 16.78
C LEU A 62 -0.08 5.07 16.99
N GLU A 63 -1.29 5.34 17.51
CA GLU A 63 -2.35 4.34 17.70
C GLU A 63 -2.73 3.70 16.36
N LEU A 64 -3.00 4.51 15.32
CA LEU A 64 -3.35 4.01 13.99
C LEU A 64 -2.21 3.23 13.33
N LEU A 65 -0.97 3.70 13.42
CA LEU A 65 0.19 2.99 12.89
C LEU A 65 0.38 1.63 13.57
N LYS A 66 0.15 1.56 14.89
CA LYS A 66 0.20 0.30 15.64
C LYS A 66 -0.92 -0.67 15.21
N LEU A 67 -2.14 -0.16 15.02
CA LEU A 67 -3.28 -0.96 14.53
C LEU A 67 -2.98 -1.53 13.14
N GLU A 68 -2.45 -0.71 12.24
CA GLU A 68 -2.09 -1.15 10.90
C GLU A 68 -1.01 -2.24 10.91
N GLY A 69 0.00 -2.10 11.76
CA GLY A 69 1.02 -3.14 11.95
C GLY A 69 0.44 -4.45 12.48
N GLN A 70 -0.47 -4.40 13.47
CA GLN A 70 -1.16 -5.58 14.00
C GLN A 70 -2.05 -6.24 12.94
N PHE A 71 -2.74 -5.45 12.13
CA PHE A 71 -3.55 -5.93 11.02
C PHE A 71 -2.68 -6.67 10.00
N SER A 72 -1.59 -6.06 9.54
CA SER A 72 -0.64 -6.66 8.60
C SER A 72 -0.05 -7.97 9.13
N GLU A 73 0.39 -8.00 10.39
CA GLU A 73 0.96 -9.19 11.02
C GLU A 73 -0.05 -10.33 11.14
N SER A 74 -1.29 -10.02 11.56
CA SER A 74 -2.34 -11.02 11.67
C SER A 74 -2.70 -11.66 10.33
N VAL A 75 -2.73 -10.86 9.25
CA VAL A 75 -3.01 -11.34 7.89
C VAL A 75 -1.84 -12.13 7.32
N SER A 76 -0.61 -11.72 7.59
CA SER A 76 0.58 -12.45 7.16
C SER A 76 0.58 -13.90 7.67
N SER A 77 0.06 -14.13 8.87
CA SER A 77 -0.03 -15.47 9.48
C SER A 77 -1.36 -16.19 9.24
N GLY A 78 -2.47 -15.45 9.24
CA GLY A 78 -3.82 -16.02 9.20
C GLY A 78 -4.54 -15.89 7.86
N GLY A 79 -3.92 -15.28 6.87
CA GLY A 79 -4.46 -15.12 5.52
C GLY A 79 -5.77 -14.38 5.46
N GLY A 80 -6.60 -14.75 4.49
CA GLY A 80 -7.89 -14.10 4.23
C GLY A 80 -8.88 -14.18 5.40
N LYS A 81 -8.83 -15.24 6.18
CA LYS A 81 -9.67 -15.38 7.38
C LYS A 81 -9.34 -14.28 8.40
N ALA A 82 -8.07 -14.06 8.68
CA ALA A 82 -7.64 -12.99 9.58
C ALA A 82 -7.99 -11.61 9.02
N PHE A 83 -7.82 -11.39 7.71
CA PHE A 83 -8.16 -10.14 7.05
C PHE A 83 -9.59 -9.70 7.34
N SER A 84 -10.56 -10.57 7.13
CA SER A 84 -11.98 -10.24 7.29
C SER A 84 -12.39 -9.90 8.73
N THR A 85 -11.69 -10.40 9.75
CA THR A 85 -12.05 -10.17 11.17
C THR A 85 -11.84 -8.73 11.62
N TRP A 86 -10.99 -7.97 10.92
CA TRP A 86 -10.72 -6.59 11.26
C TRP A 86 -11.81 -5.61 10.82
N PHE A 87 -12.67 -6.03 9.86
CA PHE A 87 -13.69 -5.16 9.32
C PHE A 87 -14.86 -4.95 10.27
N ALA A 88 -15.42 -3.75 10.22
CA ALA A 88 -16.75 -3.46 10.77
C ALA A 88 -17.81 -4.26 9.99
N ASP A 89 -19.00 -4.49 10.59
CA ASP A 89 -20.08 -5.23 9.93
C ASP A 89 -20.52 -4.61 8.60
N ASP A 90 -20.44 -3.27 8.49
CA ASP A 90 -20.73 -2.47 7.30
C ASP A 90 -19.47 -2.10 6.50
N GLY A 91 -18.33 -2.70 6.80
CA GLY A 91 -17.05 -2.41 6.16
C GLY A 91 -17.05 -2.65 4.66
N VAL A 92 -16.13 -2.01 3.93
CA VAL A 92 -16.03 -2.06 2.47
C VAL A 92 -14.62 -2.39 2.05
N THR A 93 -14.44 -3.21 1.00
CA THR A 93 -13.17 -3.31 0.27
C THR A 93 -13.31 -2.84 -1.17
N LEU A 94 -12.28 -2.14 -1.66
CA LEU A 94 -12.14 -1.64 -3.02
C LEU A 94 -10.80 -2.14 -3.58
N ASN A 95 -10.81 -3.33 -4.13
CA ASN A 95 -9.59 -3.92 -4.69
C ASN A 95 -9.43 -3.54 -6.15
N ASN A 96 -8.19 -3.32 -6.58
CA ASN A 96 -7.88 -2.91 -7.95
C ASN A 96 -8.54 -3.83 -9.00
N GLY A 97 -9.31 -3.23 -9.91
CA GLY A 97 -9.99 -3.94 -10.99
C GLY A 97 -11.15 -4.84 -10.57
N GLN A 98 -11.58 -4.80 -9.29
CA GLN A 98 -12.68 -5.61 -8.78
C GLN A 98 -13.87 -4.73 -8.36
N PRO A 99 -15.12 -5.25 -8.42
CA PRO A 99 -16.26 -4.57 -7.83
C PRO A 99 -16.09 -4.36 -6.33
N ALA A 100 -16.68 -3.29 -5.79
CA ALA A 100 -16.72 -3.04 -4.37
C ALA A 100 -17.44 -4.19 -3.63
N VAL A 101 -16.85 -4.66 -2.52
CA VAL A 101 -17.46 -5.66 -1.65
C VAL A 101 -17.84 -5.00 -0.33
N ARG A 102 -19.12 -5.11 0.06
CA ARG A 102 -19.68 -4.45 1.24
C ARG A 102 -20.16 -5.47 2.27
N GLY A 103 -19.79 -5.20 3.52
CA GLY A 103 -20.14 -6.01 4.67
C GLY A 103 -19.11 -7.10 4.99
N ARG A 104 -18.80 -7.23 6.29
CA ARG A 104 -17.80 -8.18 6.78
C ARG A 104 -18.04 -9.61 6.31
N SER A 105 -19.29 -10.07 6.27
CA SER A 105 -19.63 -11.45 5.82
C SER A 105 -19.33 -11.66 4.33
N ALA A 106 -19.62 -10.66 3.49
CA ALA A 106 -19.29 -10.72 2.07
C ALA A 106 -17.77 -10.66 1.85
N ILE A 107 -17.06 -9.82 2.60
CA ILE A 107 -15.59 -9.75 2.59
C ILE A 107 -15.02 -11.11 3.00
N ALA A 108 -15.52 -11.74 4.07
CA ALA A 108 -15.06 -13.04 4.53
C ALA A 108 -15.27 -14.15 3.48
N SER A 109 -16.33 -14.07 2.67
CA SER A 109 -16.59 -15.08 1.64
C SER A 109 -15.63 -15.01 0.46
N ILE A 110 -15.06 -13.84 0.16
CA ILE A 110 -14.06 -13.65 -0.91
C ILE A 110 -12.62 -13.72 -0.37
N ALA A 111 -12.39 -13.34 0.88
CA ALA A 111 -11.09 -13.38 1.56
C ALA A 111 -10.80 -14.79 2.09
N ASN A 112 -10.58 -15.75 1.17
CA ASN A 112 -10.43 -17.15 1.48
C ASN A 112 -9.05 -17.72 1.10
N TRP A 113 -8.04 -16.86 0.96
CA TRP A 113 -6.70 -17.31 0.61
C TRP A 113 -5.94 -17.89 1.79
N ASP A 114 -5.11 -18.89 1.49
CA ASP A 114 -4.15 -19.48 2.39
C ASP A 114 -2.80 -18.74 2.26
N PRO A 115 -2.19 -18.27 3.36
CA PRO A 115 -0.89 -17.59 3.33
C PRO A 115 0.26 -18.46 2.78
N ALA A 116 0.09 -19.79 2.73
CA ALA A 116 1.04 -20.67 2.08
C ALA A 116 1.11 -20.48 0.55
N ASN A 117 -0.01 -20.07 -0.08
CA ASN A 117 -0.13 -19.93 -1.53
C ASN A 117 -0.21 -18.48 -2.00
N TYR A 118 -0.65 -17.57 -1.12
CA TYR A 118 -0.77 -16.15 -1.39
C TYR A 118 -0.33 -15.35 -0.17
N LYS A 119 0.80 -14.67 -0.30
CA LYS A 119 1.37 -13.82 0.76
C LYS A 119 1.01 -12.39 0.49
N LEU A 120 0.29 -11.78 1.42
CA LEU A 120 -0.02 -10.35 1.43
C LEU A 120 0.71 -9.72 2.61
N SER A 121 1.55 -8.73 2.32
CA SER A 121 2.27 -7.96 3.32
C SER A 121 2.20 -6.49 2.98
N TRP A 122 2.13 -5.63 4.00
CA TRP A 122 2.12 -4.19 3.80
C TRP A 122 2.68 -3.47 5.02
N TYR A 123 3.05 -2.21 4.80
CA TYR A 123 3.52 -1.33 5.86
C TYR A 123 2.96 0.08 5.67
N ALA A 124 2.64 0.73 6.78
CA ALA A 124 2.17 2.11 6.75
C ALA A 124 3.33 3.08 6.50
N GLN A 125 3.12 4.00 5.56
CA GLN A 125 3.99 5.14 5.31
C GLN A 125 3.51 6.38 6.07
N GLY A 126 2.24 6.40 6.50
CA GLY A 126 1.67 7.47 7.28
C GLY A 126 0.29 7.16 7.80
N ALA A 127 -0.18 8.03 8.69
CA ALA A 127 -1.51 7.97 9.28
C ALA A 127 -2.00 9.37 9.60
N GLN A 128 -3.32 9.54 9.62
CA GLN A 128 -3.99 10.76 10.07
C GLN A 128 -5.18 10.39 10.95
N MET A 129 -5.20 10.94 12.15
CA MET A 129 -6.31 10.81 13.09
C MET A 129 -7.32 11.93 12.84
N GLY A 130 -8.60 11.58 12.87
CA GLY A 130 -9.70 12.54 12.83
C GLY A 130 -9.81 13.33 14.13
N PRO A 131 -10.53 14.47 14.12
CA PRO A 131 -10.58 15.39 15.26
C PRO A 131 -11.25 14.81 16.51
N SER A 132 -12.16 13.85 16.37
CA SER A 132 -12.86 13.17 17.48
C SER A 132 -12.09 11.99 18.06
N ASN A 133 -10.96 11.60 17.47
CA ASN A 133 -10.15 10.43 17.85
C ASN A 133 -10.91 9.08 17.83
N ASP A 134 -11.97 8.98 17.04
CA ASP A 134 -12.79 7.78 16.86
C ASP A 134 -12.78 7.28 15.40
N ALA A 135 -12.14 8.02 14.51
CA ALA A 135 -11.90 7.65 13.12
C ALA A 135 -10.58 8.23 12.62
N GLY A 136 -10.00 7.61 11.61
CA GLY A 136 -8.78 8.05 10.97
C GLY A 136 -8.42 7.15 9.79
N PHE A 137 -7.26 7.36 9.19
CA PHE A 137 -6.79 6.52 8.11
C PHE A 137 -5.28 6.35 8.13
N THR A 138 -4.85 5.25 7.57
CA THR A 138 -3.45 4.90 7.29
C THR A 138 -3.29 4.73 5.79
N TRP A 139 -2.09 4.92 5.28
CA TRP A 139 -1.75 4.64 3.90
C TRP A 139 -0.34 4.10 3.80
N GLY A 140 -0.06 3.38 2.74
CA GLY A 140 1.26 2.84 2.54
C GLY A 140 1.38 1.97 1.30
N HIS A 141 2.34 1.08 1.36
CA HIS A 141 2.70 0.19 0.28
C HIS A 141 2.37 -1.26 0.65
N TYR A 142 1.98 -2.06 -0.34
CA TYR A 142 1.76 -3.49 -0.17
C TYR A 142 2.48 -4.30 -1.25
N ASP A 143 2.80 -5.54 -0.89
CA ASP A 143 3.27 -6.57 -1.80
C ASP A 143 2.36 -7.80 -1.68
N ALA A 144 1.87 -8.27 -2.81
CA ALA A 144 1.06 -9.46 -2.94
C ALA A 144 1.82 -10.49 -3.78
N THR A 145 2.23 -11.60 -3.17
CA THR A 145 2.99 -12.65 -3.83
C THR A 145 2.16 -13.92 -3.97
N THR A 146 1.88 -14.33 -5.20
CA THR A 146 1.24 -15.61 -5.54
C THR A 146 2.31 -16.62 -5.88
N ILE A 147 2.17 -17.84 -5.34
CA ILE A 147 3.05 -18.97 -5.65
C ILE A 147 2.33 -19.85 -6.67
N GLY A 148 2.89 -19.91 -7.89
CA GLY A 148 2.37 -20.74 -8.97
C GLY A 148 2.57 -22.24 -8.71
N LYS A 149 1.82 -23.09 -9.42
CA LYS A 149 1.94 -24.55 -9.32
C LYS A 149 3.31 -25.09 -9.75
N ASP A 150 4.03 -24.29 -10.54
CA ASP A 150 5.42 -24.55 -10.96
C ASP A 150 6.47 -24.07 -9.93
N GLY A 151 6.03 -23.60 -8.77
CA GLY A 151 6.87 -23.06 -7.70
C GLY A 151 7.40 -21.64 -7.96
N LYS A 152 7.05 -21.02 -9.09
CA LYS A 152 7.45 -19.64 -9.37
C LYS A 152 6.56 -18.67 -8.63
N SER A 153 7.18 -17.61 -8.11
CA SER A 153 6.49 -16.53 -7.43
C SER A 153 6.27 -15.36 -8.37
N ILE A 154 5.07 -14.78 -8.30
CA ILE A 154 4.74 -13.51 -8.97
C ILE A 154 4.34 -12.53 -7.89
N THR A 155 5.07 -11.41 -7.80
CA THR A 155 4.76 -10.33 -6.86
C THR A 155 4.15 -9.16 -7.61
N THR A 156 3.04 -8.66 -7.10
CA THR A 156 2.39 -7.44 -7.51
C THR A 156 2.47 -6.46 -6.34
N SER A 157 2.99 -5.26 -6.61
CA SER A 157 3.12 -4.20 -5.63
C SER A 157 2.09 -3.11 -5.87
N GLY A 158 1.77 -2.36 -4.82
CA GLY A 158 0.83 -1.26 -4.95
C GLY A 158 0.71 -0.41 -3.70
N ARG A 159 -0.24 0.50 -3.74
CA ARG A 159 -0.57 1.40 -2.63
C ARG A 159 -1.92 1.07 -2.06
N TYR A 160 -2.06 1.33 -0.76
CA TYR A 160 -3.33 1.12 -0.06
C TYR A 160 -3.66 2.32 0.82
N ILE A 161 -4.93 2.39 1.18
CA ILE A 161 -5.46 3.25 2.23
C ILE A 161 -6.48 2.46 3.03
N THR A 162 -6.32 2.45 4.36
CA THR A 162 -7.26 1.84 5.29
C THR A 162 -7.92 2.92 6.14
N PHE A 163 -9.24 3.00 6.09
CA PHE A 163 -10.03 3.84 6.99
C PHE A 163 -10.44 3.05 8.21
N TRP A 164 -10.13 3.59 9.36
CA TRP A 164 -10.41 3.06 10.69
C TRP A 164 -11.55 3.82 11.34
N LYS A 165 -12.43 3.11 12.06
CA LYS A 165 -13.45 3.71 12.94
C LYS A 165 -13.59 2.92 14.22
N LYS A 166 -13.97 3.59 15.32
CA LYS A 166 -14.36 2.91 16.56
C LYS A 166 -15.82 2.47 16.47
N VAL A 167 -16.06 1.19 16.75
CA VAL A 167 -17.38 0.58 16.85
C VAL A 167 -17.48 0.00 18.25
N HIS A 168 -18.35 0.53 19.09
CA HIS A 168 -18.47 0.16 20.51
C HIS A 168 -17.13 0.22 21.28
N GLY A 169 -16.29 1.19 20.96
CA GLY A 169 -14.97 1.39 21.59
C GLY A 169 -13.84 0.59 20.97
N GLU A 170 -14.09 -0.34 20.05
CA GLU A 170 -13.10 -1.12 19.35
C GLU A 170 -12.78 -0.55 17.96
N TRP A 171 -11.52 -0.53 17.58
CA TRP A 171 -11.11 -0.13 16.24
C TRP A 171 -11.45 -1.23 15.21
N LYS A 172 -12.11 -0.82 14.14
CA LYS A 172 -12.48 -1.67 13.00
C LYS A 172 -12.14 -0.98 11.69
N VAL A 173 -11.84 -1.76 10.67
CA VAL A 173 -11.68 -1.27 9.31
C VAL A 173 -13.05 -0.90 8.74
N ALA A 174 -13.23 0.37 8.40
CA ALA A 174 -14.43 0.87 7.76
C ALA A 174 -14.36 0.72 6.24
N LEU A 175 -13.18 1.00 5.68
CA LEU A 175 -12.90 0.83 4.27
C LEU A 175 -11.42 0.49 4.09
N ASP A 176 -11.13 -0.47 3.24
CA ASP A 176 -9.81 -0.77 2.72
C ASP A 176 -9.83 -0.63 1.20
N ALA A 177 -8.88 0.11 0.65
CA ALA A 177 -8.78 0.33 -0.79
C ALA A 177 -7.34 0.15 -1.24
N SER A 178 -7.17 -0.51 -2.38
CA SER A 178 -5.85 -0.76 -2.96
C SER A 178 -5.81 -0.49 -4.46
N ALA A 179 -4.64 -0.07 -4.95
CA ALA A 179 -4.36 0.10 -6.36
C ALA A 179 -2.96 -0.44 -6.67
N ASN A 180 -2.85 -1.24 -7.73
CA ASN A 180 -1.57 -1.75 -8.19
C ASN A 180 -0.70 -0.62 -8.73
N GLU A 181 0.59 -0.68 -8.46
CA GLU A 181 1.59 0.18 -9.12
C GLU A 181 2.03 -0.46 -10.43
N PRO A 182 2.31 0.36 -11.47
CA PRO A 182 2.93 -0.17 -12.67
C PRO A 182 4.30 -0.76 -12.32
N PRO A 183 4.76 -1.79 -13.05
CA PRO A 183 6.13 -2.30 -12.89
C PRO A 183 7.13 -1.14 -13.00
N PRO A 184 8.22 -1.13 -12.21
CA PRO A 184 9.22 -0.09 -12.30
C PRO A 184 9.74 -0.01 -13.74
N THR A 185 9.55 1.13 -14.38
CA THR A 185 10.16 1.42 -15.68
C THR A 185 11.63 1.62 -15.42
N ASN A 186 12.48 0.76 -16.02
CA ASN A 186 13.93 0.89 -15.92
C ASN A 186 14.33 2.31 -16.32
N GLY A 187 14.66 3.16 -15.36
CA GLY A 187 15.13 4.52 -15.58
C GLY A 187 14.43 5.65 -14.82
N MET A 188 13.36 5.41 -14.07
CA MET A 188 12.84 6.44 -13.15
C MET A 188 13.43 6.23 -11.75
N PRO A 189 13.99 7.28 -11.11
CA PRO A 189 14.32 7.22 -9.69
C PRO A 189 13.02 6.99 -8.91
N THR A 190 13.03 6.01 -8.02
CA THR A 190 11.97 5.86 -7.00
C THR A 190 11.93 7.11 -6.13
N PRO A 191 10.76 7.66 -5.83
CA PRO A 191 10.61 8.85 -5.00
C PRO A 191 11.13 8.63 -3.57
#